data_f59b6ef6a9f3b731b3b7333c83ef7a76
#
_entry.id   f59b6ef6a9f3b731b3b7333c83ef7a76
#
_cell.length_a   1.000
_cell.length_b   1.000
_cell.length_c   1.000
_cell.angle_alpha   90.00
_cell.angle_beta   90.00
_cell.angle_gamma   90.00
#
_symmetry.space_group_name_H-M   'P 1'
#
loop_
_entity.id
_entity.type
_entity.pdbx_description
1 polymer ?
#
loop_
_entity_poly.entity_id
_entity_poly.type
_entity_poly.pdbx_seq_one_letter_code
_entity_poly.pdbx_strand_id
1 'polypeptide(L)'
;MFHRGCIISSVGAKSDVARIDLPPSGDARVNLPDSLGQRFVIFADAEEEFDWRSPFHRESTSTEAIDALPEANSFFTDRGCVPTYLVDWPVVANPASAAVMREMASVGDCDVGTQLHPWVNPPFDEEISTFNSYAGNLDQSLEAAKLKKLTEKIEAEIGVRPTVYRAGRYGIGPNTGSALVELGYRLDVSVRASFNYRAEGGPDFSDRPIWPWALGGNLYEVPLTVAKTGILRNKLRFQDYAPARGFLARTGLFDRVPLTPEGVRLNDAVIAIRQLLDSGHQLFSLSFHTPTVVPGHTPYVRNASDLKTFWAWWDGVFNLFAQHGVLPIRSGEIVAAFDAA
;
A
#
# COMPACT_ATOMS: atom_id res chain seq x y z
N MET A 1 4.91 -63.26 7.14
CA MET A 1 4.56 -62.24 6.10
C MET A 1 4.31 -60.93 6.86
N PHE A 2 5.31 -60.09 6.90
CA PHE A 2 5.20 -58.77 7.56
C PHE A 2 5.02 -57.70 6.46
N HIS A 3 3.85 -57.05 6.45
CA HIS A 3 3.63 -55.85 5.62
C HIS A 3 4.29 -54.66 6.28
N ARG A 4 5.32 -54.11 5.67
CA ARG A 4 5.85 -52.79 6.00
C ARG A 4 4.94 -51.73 5.34
N GLY A 5 4.20 -50.99 6.20
CA GLY A 5 3.52 -49.78 5.79
C GLY A 5 4.54 -48.69 5.45
N CYS A 6 4.51 -48.21 4.24
CA CYS A 6 5.30 -47.06 3.79
C CYS A 6 4.59 -45.78 4.30
N ILE A 7 5.16 -45.15 5.30
CA ILE A 7 4.71 -43.80 5.76
C ILE A 7 5.32 -42.80 4.76
N ILE A 8 4.51 -42.32 3.85
CA ILE A 8 4.87 -41.18 3.01
C ILE A 8 4.70 -39.93 3.88
N SER A 9 5.78 -39.43 4.47
CA SER A 9 5.83 -38.09 5.04
C SER A 9 5.85 -37.08 3.89
N SER A 10 4.73 -36.48 3.60
CA SER A 10 4.70 -35.27 2.77
C SER A 10 5.30 -34.12 3.58
N VAL A 11 6.62 -33.97 3.53
CA VAL A 11 7.27 -32.70 3.86
C VAL A 11 6.88 -31.75 2.75
N GLY A 12 5.89 -30.90 3.02
CA GLY A 12 5.54 -29.78 2.15
C GLY A 12 6.83 -28.96 1.93
N ALA A 13 7.27 -28.84 0.68
CA ALA A 13 8.34 -27.93 0.34
C ALA A 13 7.93 -26.54 0.85
N LYS A 14 8.68 -25.98 1.81
CA LYS A 14 8.59 -24.55 2.14
C LYS A 14 8.90 -23.85 0.82
N SER A 15 7.91 -23.17 0.25
CA SER A 15 8.14 -22.31 -0.90
C SER A 15 9.16 -21.27 -0.48
N ASP A 16 10.33 -21.23 -1.13
CA ASP A 16 11.34 -20.20 -0.89
C ASP A 16 10.72 -18.84 -1.26
N VAL A 17 10.29 -18.10 -0.26
CA VAL A 17 9.80 -16.72 -0.41
C VAL A 17 11.02 -15.82 -0.31
N ALA A 18 11.22 -14.98 -1.31
CA ALA A 18 12.28 -14.00 -1.31
C ALA A 18 12.07 -12.98 -0.18
N ARG A 19 13.17 -12.48 0.37
CA ARG A 19 13.13 -11.44 1.39
C ARG A 19 12.59 -10.14 0.77
N ILE A 20 11.41 -9.73 1.23
CA ILE A 20 10.71 -8.54 0.74
C ILE A 20 11.44 -7.23 1.08
N ASP A 21 12.22 -7.24 2.15
CA ASP A 21 13.03 -6.10 2.60
C ASP A 21 14.33 -5.91 1.81
N LEU A 22 14.62 -6.80 0.83
CA LEU A 22 15.78 -6.69 -0.08
C LEU A 22 15.34 -6.27 -1.49
N PRO A 23 16.24 -5.65 -2.30
CA PRO A 23 15.97 -5.38 -3.70
C PRO A 23 15.67 -6.67 -4.48
N PRO A 24 14.69 -6.68 -5.39
CA PRO A 24 14.46 -7.83 -6.25
C PRO A 24 15.60 -7.98 -7.27
N SER A 25 15.84 -9.21 -7.72
CA SER A 25 16.61 -9.47 -8.93
C SER A 25 15.84 -9.00 -10.18
N GLY A 26 16.56 -8.70 -11.26
CA GLY A 26 15.91 -8.21 -12.49
C GLY A 26 14.97 -9.22 -13.16
N ASP A 27 15.21 -10.51 -12.98
CA ASP A 27 14.41 -11.63 -13.47
C ASP A 27 13.14 -11.88 -12.63
N ALA A 28 13.03 -11.30 -11.43
CA ALA A 28 11.80 -11.35 -10.64
C ALA A 28 10.71 -10.41 -11.16
N ARG A 29 11.02 -9.50 -12.10
CA ARG A 29 10.05 -8.55 -12.64
C ARG A 29 8.87 -9.26 -13.28
N VAL A 30 7.66 -8.80 -12.94
CA VAL A 30 6.42 -9.19 -13.61
C VAL A 30 5.81 -8.01 -14.34
N ASN A 31 5.15 -8.28 -15.45
CA ASN A 31 4.50 -7.24 -16.26
C ASN A 31 3.03 -7.63 -16.45
N LEU A 32 2.18 -6.63 -16.63
CA LEU A 32 0.85 -6.89 -17.15
C LEU A 32 0.95 -7.38 -18.60
N PRO A 33 0.07 -8.30 -19.05
CA PRO A 33 -0.04 -8.65 -20.45
C PRO A 33 -0.27 -7.43 -21.33
N ASP A 34 0.37 -7.36 -22.49
CA ASP A 34 0.24 -6.21 -23.43
C ASP A 34 -1.21 -5.94 -23.83
N SER A 35 -2.05 -6.98 -23.85
CA SER A 35 -3.49 -6.86 -24.13
C SER A 35 -4.27 -6.03 -23.13
N LEU A 36 -3.76 -5.89 -21.90
CA LEU A 36 -4.37 -5.02 -20.90
C LEU A 36 -3.98 -3.54 -21.11
N GLY A 37 -2.83 -3.26 -21.76
CA GLY A 37 -2.29 -1.92 -21.86
C GLY A 37 -1.91 -1.33 -20.49
N GLN A 38 -1.91 0.02 -20.41
CA GLN A 38 -1.57 0.70 -19.17
C GLN A 38 -2.76 0.75 -18.22
N ARG A 39 -2.52 0.51 -16.93
CA ARG A 39 -3.54 0.42 -15.89
C ARG A 39 -3.17 1.26 -14.66
N PHE A 40 -4.20 1.66 -13.90
CA PHE A 40 -3.99 2.23 -12.58
C PHE A 40 -4.83 1.51 -11.52
N VAL A 41 -4.33 1.49 -10.30
CA VAL A 41 -4.98 0.93 -9.11
C VAL A 41 -4.87 1.92 -7.96
N ILE A 42 -5.87 1.93 -7.07
CA ILE A 42 -5.87 2.76 -5.86
C ILE A 42 -5.85 1.84 -4.64
N PHE A 43 -4.83 2.03 -3.81
CA PHE A 43 -4.74 1.42 -2.49
C PHE A 43 -4.91 2.52 -1.44
N ALA A 44 -6.05 2.51 -0.77
CA ALA A 44 -6.39 3.51 0.24
C ALA A 44 -6.22 2.92 1.64
N ASP A 45 -5.48 3.62 2.50
CA ASP A 45 -5.26 3.21 3.87
C ASP A 45 -6.50 3.56 4.69
N ALA A 46 -7.32 2.53 5.04
CA ALA A 46 -8.48 2.66 5.90
C ALA A 46 -8.04 2.44 7.34
N GLU A 47 -7.75 3.54 8.01
CA GLU A 47 -7.00 3.56 9.24
C GLU A 47 -7.61 4.49 10.29
N GLU A 48 -7.11 4.36 11.53
CA GLU A 48 -7.43 5.26 12.61
C GLU A 48 -6.96 6.69 12.34
N GLU A 49 -7.65 7.65 12.96
CA GLU A 49 -7.29 9.06 12.95
C GLU A 49 -6.09 9.30 13.87
N PHE A 50 -4.91 9.33 13.29
CA PHE A 50 -3.67 9.45 14.01
C PHE A 50 -3.02 10.83 13.81
N ASP A 51 -2.64 11.51 14.91
CA ASP A 51 -1.81 12.72 14.81
C ASP A 51 -0.34 12.33 14.57
N TRP A 52 0.09 12.43 13.33
CA TRP A 52 1.46 12.12 12.87
C TRP A 52 2.58 12.87 13.60
N ARG A 53 2.26 13.85 14.43
CA ARG A 53 3.22 14.60 15.25
C ARG A 53 3.23 14.18 16.71
N SER A 54 2.28 13.35 17.10
CA SER A 54 2.16 12.80 18.45
C SER A 54 2.91 11.47 18.57
N PRO A 55 3.35 11.08 19.77
CA PRO A 55 3.83 9.73 20.04
C PRO A 55 2.76 8.68 19.72
N PHE A 56 3.19 7.45 19.44
CA PHE A 56 2.28 6.33 19.25
C PHE A 56 1.61 5.94 20.57
N HIS A 57 0.29 5.72 20.53
CA HIS A 57 -0.51 5.29 21.68
C HIS A 57 -1.45 4.16 21.29
N ARG A 58 -1.69 3.19 22.20
CA ARG A 58 -2.64 2.08 21.97
C ARG A 58 -4.09 2.56 21.92
N GLU A 59 -4.37 3.70 22.53
CA GLU A 59 -5.66 4.35 22.62
C GLU A 59 -6.03 5.20 21.39
N SER A 60 -5.11 5.36 20.43
CA SER A 60 -5.37 6.05 19.17
C SER A 60 -6.22 5.14 18.27
N THR A 61 -7.53 5.09 18.51
CA THR A 61 -8.45 4.15 17.86
C THR A 61 -9.70 4.82 17.27
N SER A 62 -9.72 6.14 17.15
CA SER A 62 -10.82 6.85 16.50
C SER A 62 -10.88 6.53 15.01
N THR A 63 -12.09 6.30 14.50
CA THR A 63 -12.37 5.96 13.10
C THR A 63 -13.60 6.68 12.58
N GLU A 64 -13.84 7.91 13.05
CA GLU A 64 -15.03 8.71 12.71
C GLU A 64 -15.09 9.04 11.20
N ALA A 65 -13.93 9.20 10.55
CA ALA A 65 -13.86 9.49 9.13
C ALA A 65 -14.40 8.36 8.23
N ILE A 66 -14.49 7.14 8.74
CA ILE A 66 -15.05 5.98 8.00
C ILE A 66 -16.53 6.20 7.67
N ASP A 67 -17.26 6.94 8.49
CA ASP A 67 -18.69 7.25 8.24
C ASP A 67 -18.89 8.06 6.95
N ALA A 68 -17.91 8.86 6.55
CA ALA A 68 -17.94 9.64 5.30
C ALA A 68 -17.46 8.85 4.08
N LEU A 69 -16.95 7.63 4.27
CA LEU A 69 -16.29 6.88 3.20
C LEU A 69 -17.25 6.44 2.08
N PRO A 70 -18.51 6.03 2.33
CA PRO A 70 -19.43 5.66 1.25
C PRO A 70 -19.67 6.80 0.24
N GLU A 71 -19.87 8.04 0.74
CA GLU A 71 -20.01 9.21 -0.12
C GLU A 71 -18.71 9.51 -0.88
N ALA A 72 -17.56 9.48 -0.17
CA ALA A 72 -16.26 9.69 -0.78
C ALA A 72 -15.94 8.62 -1.84
N ASN A 73 -16.31 7.36 -1.61
CA ASN A 73 -16.08 6.26 -2.54
C ASN A 73 -16.90 6.38 -3.83
N SER A 74 -18.09 6.97 -3.78
CA SER A 74 -18.92 7.19 -4.97
C SER A 74 -18.18 8.00 -6.04
N PHE A 75 -17.30 8.92 -5.63
CA PHE A 75 -16.42 9.64 -6.54
C PHE A 75 -15.57 8.73 -7.43
N PHE A 76 -15.09 7.61 -6.89
CA PHE A 76 -14.27 6.63 -7.60
C PHE A 76 -15.15 5.68 -8.43
N THR A 77 -16.21 5.14 -7.84
CA THR A 77 -17.10 4.16 -8.50
C THR A 77 -17.86 4.75 -9.66
N ASP A 78 -18.28 6.02 -9.59
CA ASP A 78 -18.90 6.77 -10.70
C ASP A 78 -17.97 6.91 -11.91
N ARG A 79 -16.66 6.73 -11.71
CA ARG A 79 -15.61 6.74 -12.74
C ARG A 79 -15.12 5.34 -13.11
N GLY A 80 -15.83 4.31 -12.68
CA GLY A 80 -15.50 2.90 -12.94
C GLY A 80 -14.27 2.39 -12.21
N CYS A 81 -13.81 3.10 -11.17
CA CYS A 81 -12.67 2.71 -10.36
C CYS A 81 -13.16 2.12 -9.04
N VAL A 82 -12.67 0.92 -8.69
CA VAL A 82 -12.95 0.24 -7.43
C VAL A 82 -11.66 0.24 -6.60
N PRO A 83 -11.55 1.11 -5.56
CA PRO A 83 -10.38 1.14 -4.68
C PRO A 83 -10.27 -0.14 -3.85
N THR A 84 -9.03 -0.49 -3.47
CA THR A 84 -8.75 -1.48 -2.42
C THR A 84 -8.48 -0.74 -1.13
N TYR A 85 -9.35 -0.88 -0.14
CA TYR A 85 -9.16 -0.31 1.20
C TYR A 85 -8.36 -1.27 2.07
N LEU A 86 -7.22 -0.80 2.55
CA LEU A 86 -6.31 -1.54 3.40
C LEU A 86 -6.68 -1.23 4.85
N VAL A 87 -7.39 -2.17 5.47
CA VAL A 87 -8.09 -1.96 6.74
C VAL A 87 -7.20 -2.33 7.91
N ASP A 88 -7.14 -1.47 8.91
CA ASP A 88 -6.42 -1.68 10.16
C ASP A 88 -7.29 -2.25 11.28
N TRP A 89 -6.66 -2.48 12.46
CA TRP A 89 -7.37 -3.05 13.62
C TRP A 89 -8.45 -2.13 14.18
N PRO A 90 -8.24 -0.82 14.42
CA PRO A 90 -9.28 0.08 14.90
C PRO A 90 -10.55 0.10 14.06
N VAL A 91 -10.40 0.11 12.74
CA VAL A 91 -11.55 0.10 11.82
C VAL A 91 -12.37 -1.18 11.96
N VAL A 92 -11.73 -2.36 12.02
CA VAL A 92 -12.49 -3.62 12.16
C VAL A 92 -12.89 -3.94 13.60
N ALA A 93 -12.30 -3.30 14.58
CA ALA A 93 -12.68 -3.43 15.99
C ALA A 93 -13.86 -2.53 16.36
N ASN A 94 -14.10 -1.45 15.62
CA ASN A 94 -15.26 -0.58 15.76
C ASN A 94 -16.44 -1.17 14.97
N PRO A 95 -17.55 -1.60 15.63
CA PRO A 95 -18.69 -2.22 14.93
C PRO A 95 -19.34 -1.34 13.86
N ALA A 96 -19.37 -0.01 14.05
CA ALA A 96 -19.94 0.92 13.08
C ALA A 96 -19.05 1.00 11.82
N SER A 97 -17.75 1.22 11.99
CA SER A 97 -16.79 1.26 10.88
C SER A 97 -16.72 -0.07 10.13
N ALA A 98 -16.71 -1.20 10.85
CA ALA A 98 -16.75 -2.53 10.24
C ALA A 98 -18.04 -2.76 9.42
N ALA A 99 -19.18 -2.23 9.88
CA ALA A 99 -20.45 -2.33 9.15
C ALA A 99 -20.40 -1.54 7.83
N VAL A 100 -19.85 -0.32 7.83
CA VAL A 100 -19.63 0.48 6.61
C VAL A 100 -18.76 -0.29 5.63
N MET A 101 -17.61 -0.79 6.06
CA MET A 101 -16.70 -1.55 5.19
C MET A 101 -17.33 -2.83 4.63
N ARG A 102 -18.13 -3.55 5.45
CA ARG A 102 -18.87 -4.75 5.03
C ARG A 102 -19.91 -4.41 3.97
N GLU A 103 -20.68 -3.33 4.15
CA GLU A 103 -21.69 -2.91 3.19
C GLU A 103 -21.06 -2.57 1.84
N MET A 104 -20.02 -1.71 1.82
CA MET A 104 -19.32 -1.34 0.60
C MET A 104 -18.70 -2.55 -0.12
N ALA A 105 -18.09 -3.48 0.61
CA ALA A 105 -17.52 -4.70 0.04
C ALA A 105 -18.61 -5.64 -0.52
N SER A 106 -19.77 -5.76 0.15
CA SER A 106 -20.87 -6.66 -0.24
C SER A 106 -21.53 -6.26 -1.57
N VAL A 107 -21.56 -4.97 -1.88
CA VAL A 107 -22.11 -4.45 -3.15
C VAL A 107 -21.04 -4.35 -4.25
N GLY A 108 -19.77 -4.62 -3.92
CA GLY A 108 -18.67 -4.63 -4.87
C GLY A 108 -18.06 -3.26 -5.16
N ASP A 109 -18.37 -2.26 -4.35
CA ASP A 109 -17.90 -0.87 -4.49
C ASP A 109 -16.44 -0.69 -4.03
N CYS A 110 -15.89 -1.68 -3.31
CA CYS A 110 -14.49 -1.72 -2.92
C CYS A 110 -13.95 -3.14 -2.83
N ASP A 111 -12.63 -3.27 -2.94
CA ASP A 111 -11.89 -4.44 -2.48
C ASP A 111 -11.36 -4.17 -1.05
N VAL A 112 -11.12 -5.24 -0.29
CA VAL A 112 -10.63 -5.15 1.09
C VAL A 112 -9.28 -5.82 1.20
N GLY A 113 -8.29 -5.08 1.71
CA GLY A 113 -6.97 -5.56 2.10
C GLY A 113 -6.71 -5.30 3.57
N THR A 114 -5.46 -5.42 3.98
CA THR A 114 -5.02 -5.33 5.38
C THR A 114 -3.92 -4.28 5.53
N GLN A 115 -4.02 -3.43 6.56
CA GLN A 115 -2.93 -2.56 7.00
C GLN A 115 -2.57 -2.88 8.45
N LEU A 116 -1.32 -3.21 8.72
CA LEU A 116 -0.88 -3.52 10.07
C LEU A 116 -0.20 -2.33 10.74
N HIS A 117 -0.88 -1.75 11.74
CA HIS A 117 -0.34 -0.77 12.67
C HIS A 117 0.01 -1.46 14.00
N PRO A 118 1.29 -1.76 14.29
CA PRO A 118 1.66 -2.54 15.47
C PRO A 118 1.14 -1.98 16.81
N TRP A 119 1.14 -0.66 16.95
CA TRP A 119 0.79 0.03 18.20
C TRP A 119 -0.68 -0.09 18.60
N VAL A 120 -1.60 -0.30 17.65
CA VAL A 120 -3.05 -0.46 17.89
C VAL A 120 -3.57 -1.86 17.59
N ASN A 121 -2.73 -2.76 17.05
CA ASN A 121 -3.09 -4.12 16.70
C ASN A 121 -2.61 -5.13 17.76
N PRO A 122 -3.50 -5.93 18.39
CA PRO A 122 -3.10 -6.97 19.31
C PRO A 122 -2.46 -8.20 18.59
N PRO A 123 -1.68 -9.06 19.32
CA PRO A 123 -1.35 -8.97 20.76
C PRO A 123 -0.35 -7.84 21.04
N PHE A 124 -0.39 -7.32 22.29
CA PHE A 124 0.39 -6.15 22.69
C PHE A 124 1.61 -6.56 23.55
N ASP A 125 2.48 -7.39 22.99
CA ASP A 125 3.64 -7.94 23.69
C ASP A 125 4.92 -7.09 23.48
N GLU A 126 4.86 -6.08 22.58
CA GLU A 126 5.96 -5.15 22.35
C GLU A 126 5.83 -3.87 23.18
N GLU A 127 6.97 -3.23 23.45
CA GLU A 127 7.03 -1.87 23.94
C GLU A 127 6.67 -0.88 22.83
N ILE A 128 5.87 0.15 23.12
CA ILE A 128 5.56 1.21 22.16
C ILE A 128 6.80 2.07 21.95
N SER A 129 7.26 2.12 20.71
CA SER A 129 8.40 2.95 20.29
C SER A 129 8.32 3.26 18.80
N THR A 130 9.09 4.25 18.35
CA THR A 130 9.24 4.51 16.91
C THR A 130 9.79 3.30 16.18
N PHE A 131 10.71 2.55 16.78
CA PHE A 131 11.28 1.35 16.19
C PHE A 131 10.23 0.24 16.02
N ASN A 132 9.47 -0.08 17.07
CA ASN A 132 8.45 -1.12 17.05
C ASN A 132 7.16 -0.71 16.31
N SER A 133 7.03 0.55 15.88
CA SER A 133 5.94 0.97 15.00
C SER A 133 6.10 0.47 13.55
N TYR A 134 7.28 -0.01 13.18
CA TYR A 134 7.52 -0.73 11.94
C TYR A 134 7.33 -2.22 12.19
N ALA A 135 6.31 -2.85 11.58
CA ALA A 135 5.95 -4.25 11.84
C ALA A 135 7.11 -5.23 11.61
N GLY A 136 7.92 -4.98 10.58
CA GLY A 136 9.08 -5.80 10.25
C GLY A 136 10.25 -5.73 11.24
N ASN A 137 10.20 -4.85 12.26
CA ASN A 137 11.15 -4.80 13.36
C ASN A 137 10.75 -5.65 14.56
N LEU A 138 9.51 -6.14 14.58
CA LEU A 138 9.03 -7.03 15.63
C LEU A 138 9.68 -8.41 15.53
N ASP A 139 9.68 -9.16 16.63
CA ASP A 139 10.02 -10.58 16.57
C ASP A 139 9.09 -11.29 15.58
N GLN A 140 9.64 -12.23 14.81
CA GLN A 140 8.92 -12.97 13.76
C GLN A 140 7.57 -13.52 14.24
N SER A 141 7.57 -14.13 15.46
CA SER A 141 6.36 -14.70 16.03
C SER A 141 5.30 -13.66 16.37
N LEU A 142 5.72 -12.47 16.78
CA LEU A 142 4.82 -11.38 17.15
C LEU A 142 4.25 -10.71 15.89
N GLU A 143 5.08 -10.43 14.88
CA GLU A 143 4.62 -9.92 13.58
C GLU A 143 3.56 -10.86 12.98
N ALA A 144 3.86 -12.16 12.91
CA ALA A 144 2.94 -13.17 12.39
C ALA A 144 1.64 -13.27 13.21
N ALA A 145 1.72 -13.21 14.54
CA ALA A 145 0.55 -13.27 15.42
C ALA A 145 -0.35 -12.05 15.26
N LYS A 146 0.21 -10.84 15.15
CA LYS A 146 -0.53 -9.60 14.90
C LYS A 146 -1.24 -9.65 13.55
N LEU A 147 -0.51 -10.02 12.50
CA LEU A 147 -1.05 -10.11 11.14
C LEU A 147 -2.15 -11.16 11.04
N LYS A 148 -1.94 -12.36 11.62
CA LYS A 148 -2.96 -13.41 11.68
C LYS A 148 -4.24 -12.92 12.36
N LYS A 149 -4.10 -12.28 13.53
CA LYS A 149 -5.24 -11.78 14.29
C LYS A 149 -6.03 -10.73 13.55
N LEU A 150 -5.36 -9.81 12.85
CA LEU A 150 -6.00 -8.80 12.02
C LEU A 150 -6.70 -9.44 10.82
N THR A 151 -6.04 -10.36 10.12
CA THR A 151 -6.62 -11.09 8.97
C THR A 151 -7.91 -11.82 9.37
N GLU A 152 -7.87 -12.56 10.48
CA GLU A 152 -9.05 -13.29 11.02
C GLU A 152 -10.17 -12.33 11.45
N LYS A 153 -9.82 -11.17 12.02
CA LYS A 153 -10.79 -10.15 12.42
C LYS A 153 -11.47 -9.50 11.20
N ILE A 154 -10.71 -9.15 10.16
CA ILE A 154 -11.26 -8.64 8.90
C ILE A 154 -12.24 -9.65 8.29
N GLU A 155 -11.84 -10.91 8.19
CA GLU A 155 -12.68 -11.98 7.66
C GLU A 155 -13.97 -12.16 8.46
N ALA A 156 -13.88 -12.12 9.79
CA ALA A 156 -15.04 -12.28 10.67
C ALA A 156 -16.01 -11.10 10.61
N GLU A 157 -15.51 -9.86 10.56
CA GLU A 157 -16.35 -8.66 10.66
C GLU A 157 -16.83 -8.15 9.30
N ILE A 158 -15.99 -8.25 8.27
CA ILE A 158 -16.32 -7.74 6.93
C ILE A 158 -16.89 -8.86 6.04
N GLY A 159 -16.51 -10.12 6.31
CA GLY A 159 -16.95 -11.28 5.51
C GLY A 159 -16.07 -11.52 4.27
N VAL A 160 -14.91 -10.87 4.19
CA VAL A 160 -13.95 -11.00 3.09
C VAL A 160 -12.59 -11.43 3.64
N ARG A 161 -12.02 -12.51 3.11
CA ARG A 161 -10.62 -12.88 3.39
C ARG A 161 -9.69 -11.96 2.62
N PRO A 162 -8.90 -11.09 3.28
CA PRO A 162 -8.02 -10.17 2.56
C PRO A 162 -6.84 -10.91 1.91
N THR A 163 -6.46 -10.45 0.72
CA THR A 163 -5.31 -10.99 -0.04
C THR A 163 -4.29 -9.93 -0.43
N VAL A 164 -4.54 -8.67 -0.04
CA VAL A 164 -3.66 -7.53 -0.25
C VAL A 164 -3.19 -7.00 1.10
N TYR A 165 -1.91 -6.73 1.24
CA TYR A 165 -1.30 -6.25 2.48
C TYR A 165 -0.49 -4.97 2.26
N ARG A 166 -0.54 -4.08 3.24
CA ARG A 166 0.41 -2.98 3.43
C ARG A 166 0.87 -2.94 4.88
N ALA A 167 2.17 -2.90 5.09
CA ALA A 167 2.70 -2.59 6.41
C ALA A 167 2.46 -1.11 6.72
N GLY A 168 1.93 -0.81 7.90
CA GLY A 168 1.87 0.55 8.39
C GLY A 168 3.24 1.21 8.35
N ARG A 169 3.29 2.49 7.99
CA ARG A 169 4.56 3.21 7.77
C ARG A 169 5.49 2.56 6.75
N TYR A 170 4.95 1.69 5.87
CA TYR A 170 5.74 0.92 4.90
C TYR A 170 6.76 -0.04 5.55
N GLY A 171 6.49 -0.45 6.80
CA GLY A 171 7.43 -1.09 7.72
C GLY A 171 7.59 -2.60 7.54
N ILE A 172 7.91 -3.07 6.34
CA ILE A 172 8.23 -4.49 6.08
C ILE A 172 9.59 -4.88 6.63
N GLY A 173 9.76 -6.17 6.92
CA GLY A 173 11.00 -6.75 7.41
C GLY A 173 11.33 -8.11 6.79
N PRO A 174 12.38 -8.77 7.30
CA PRO A 174 12.90 -10.02 6.71
C PRO A 174 11.90 -11.18 6.76
N ASN A 175 10.93 -11.17 7.68
CA ASN A 175 9.98 -12.26 7.91
C ASN A 175 8.59 -11.97 7.33
N THR A 176 8.31 -10.72 6.95
CA THR A 176 7.00 -10.27 6.47
C THR A 176 6.50 -11.12 5.30
N GLY A 177 7.33 -11.35 4.27
CA GLY A 177 6.95 -12.12 3.10
C GLY A 177 6.51 -13.54 3.43
N SER A 178 7.22 -14.23 4.32
CA SER A 178 6.86 -15.59 4.77
C SER A 178 5.53 -15.61 5.51
N ALA A 179 5.30 -14.64 6.40
CA ALA A 179 4.04 -14.53 7.14
C ALA A 179 2.85 -14.26 6.20
N LEU A 180 3.06 -13.42 5.18
CA LEU A 180 2.05 -13.14 4.15
C LEU A 180 1.66 -14.39 3.37
N VAL A 181 2.63 -15.17 2.90
CA VAL A 181 2.38 -16.42 2.17
C VAL A 181 1.67 -17.45 3.02
N GLU A 182 2.08 -17.63 4.29
CA GLU A 182 1.43 -18.55 5.23
C GLU A 182 -0.05 -18.20 5.47
N LEU A 183 -0.42 -16.92 5.43
CA LEU A 183 -1.78 -16.44 5.61
C LEU A 183 -2.59 -16.35 4.31
N GLY A 184 -1.98 -16.62 3.16
CA GLY A 184 -2.65 -16.64 1.86
C GLY A 184 -2.74 -15.29 1.15
N TYR A 185 -1.92 -14.32 1.54
CA TYR A 185 -1.82 -13.06 0.81
C TYR A 185 -1.22 -13.24 -0.58
N ARG A 186 -1.63 -12.39 -1.50
CA ARG A 186 -1.24 -12.45 -2.91
C ARG A 186 -0.50 -11.19 -3.38
N LEU A 187 -0.80 -10.04 -2.79
CA LEU A 187 -0.13 -8.77 -3.06
C LEU A 187 0.40 -8.17 -1.76
N ASP A 188 1.67 -7.76 -1.78
CA ASP A 188 2.18 -6.73 -0.89
C ASP A 188 2.25 -5.40 -1.66
N VAL A 189 1.88 -4.31 -1.01
CA VAL A 189 1.89 -2.97 -1.58
C VAL A 189 2.59 -1.99 -0.63
N SER A 190 3.57 -2.50 0.12
CA SER A 190 4.26 -1.76 1.16
C SER A 190 5.48 -0.98 0.66
N VAL A 191 6.02 -1.30 -0.52
CA VAL A 191 7.23 -0.63 -0.98
C VAL A 191 6.93 0.76 -1.52
N ARG A 192 7.55 1.77 -0.91
CA ARG A 192 7.55 3.15 -1.41
C ARG A 192 8.90 3.45 -2.03
N ALA A 193 9.02 3.19 -3.33
CA ALA A 193 10.29 3.28 -4.06
C ALA A 193 10.98 4.63 -3.88
N SER A 194 12.32 4.63 -3.80
CA SER A 194 13.15 5.82 -3.62
C SER A 194 13.02 6.54 -2.27
N PHE A 195 12.37 5.93 -1.27
CA PHE A 195 12.28 6.47 0.10
C PHE A 195 13.20 5.69 1.06
N ASN A 196 13.67 6.38 2.11
CA ASN A 196 14.53 5.81 3.14
C ASN A 196 14.02 6.20 4.51
N TYR A 197 13.69 5.22 5.33
CA TYR A 197 13.15 5.37 6.68
C TYR A 197 14.15 4.99 7.78
N ARG A 198 15.41 4.71 7.44
CA ARG A 198 16.45 4.28 8.39
C ARG A 198 16.66 5.24 9.55
N ALA A 199 16.49 6.54 9.32
CA ALA A 199 16.64 7.54 10.38
C ALA A 199 15.66 7.33 11.55
N GLU A 200 14.53 6.67 11.27
CA GLU A 200 13.49 6.33 12.24
C GLU A 200 13.47 4.83 12.60
N GLY A 201 14.45 4.07 12.11
CA GLY A 201 14.53 2.62 12.31
C GLY A 201 13.73 1.79 11.30
N GLY A 202 13.15 2.41 10.27
CA GLY A 202 12.40 1.73 9.24
C GLY A 202 13.24 1.23 8.06
N PRO A 203 12.61 0.65 7.02
CA PRO A 203 13.28 0.08 5.86
C PRO A 203 13.89 1.14 4.93
N ASP A 204 14.82 0.71 4.10
CA ASP A 204 15.40 1.52 3.03
C ASP A 204 14.93 1.04 1.65
N PHE A 205 14.15 1.87 0.98
CA PHE A 205 13.66 1.63 -0.37
C PHE A 205 14.35 2.49 -1.43
N SER A 206 15.49 3.08 -1.12
CA SER A 206 16.22 3.99 -2.03
C SER A 206 16.50 3.37 -3.40
N ASP A 207 16.82 2.09 -3.42
CA ASP A 207 17.20 1.33 -4.62
C ASP A 207 16.07 0.41 -5.12
N ARG A 208 14.85 0.56 -4.61
CA ARG A 208 13.71 -0.24 -5.07
C ARG A 208 13.19 0.26 -6.42
N PRO A 209 12.84 -0.69 -7.33
CA PRO A 209 12.16 -0.33 -8.57
C PRO A 209 10.74 0.16 -8.32
N ILE A 210 10.12 0.73 -9.36
CA ILE A 210 8.70 1.10 -9.40
C ILE A 210 7.84 0.10 -10.19
N TRP A 211 8.48 -0.94 -10.76
CA TRP A 211 7.78 -2.03 -11.44
C TRP A 211 7.49 -3.18 -10.47
N PRO A 212 6.38 -3.93 -10.67
CA PRO A 212 6.03 -5.06 -9.84
C PRO A 212 6.97 -6.25 -10.00
N TRP A 213 7.10 -7.09 -8.94
CA TRP A 213 7.92 -8.31 -9.00
C TRP A 213 7.33 -9.46 -8.20
N ALA A 214 7.71 -10.69 -8.59
CA ALA A 214 7.37 -11.90 -7.86
C ALA A 214 8.30 -12.09 -6.65
N LEU A 215 7.71 -12.48 -5.52
CA LEU A 215 8.41 -12.81 -4.27
C LEU A 215 8.53 -14.32 -4.03
N GLY A 216 7.87 -15.14 -4.85
CA GLY A 216 7.69 -16.58 -4.61
C GLY A 216 6.44 -16.86 -3.78
N GLY A 217 6.07 -18.16 -3.68
CA GLY A 217 4.85 -18.54 -2.94
C GLY A 217 3.55 -17.94 -3.48
N ASN A 218 3.51 -17.53 -4.74
CA ASN A 218 2.42 -16.79 -5.38
C ASN A 218 2.16 -15.40 -4.74
N LEU A 219 3.15 -14.80 -4.11
CA LEU A 219 3.11 -13.43 -3.58
C LEU A 219 3.84 -12.49 -4.55
N TYR A 220 3.24 -11.34 -4.79
CA TYR A 220 3.78 -10.28 -5.64
C TYR A 220 3.89 -8.97 -4.86
N GLU A 221 4.90 -8.17 -5.17
CA GLU A 221 5.00 -6.79 -4.73
C GLU A 221 4.53 -5.84 -5.81
N VAL A 222 3.67 -4.91 -5.45
CA VAL A 222 3.24 -3.78 -6.30
C VAL A 222 3.58 -2.47 -5.58
N PRO A 223 4.74 -1.86 -5.90
CA PRO A 223 5.18 -0.65 -5.20
C PRO A 223 4.22 0.52 -5.42
N LEU A 224 4.13 1.42 -4.44
CA LEU A 224 3.57 2.74 -4.67
C LEU A 224 4.39 3.43 -5.76
N THR A 225 3.72 3.90 -6.81
CA THR A 225 4.40 4.54 -7.94
C THR A 225 4.98 5.88 -7.53
N VAL A 226 6.30 6.00 -7.69
CA VAL A 226 7.07 7.21 -7.40
C VAL A 226 7.87 7.59 -8.64
N ALA A 227 7.58 8.73 -9.23
CA ALA A 227 8.39 9.26 -10.33
C ALA A 227 9.58 10.06 -9.81
N LYS A 228 10.72 9.91 -10.45
CA LYS A 228 11.84 10.84 -10.31
C LYS A 228 11.71 11.89 -11.39
N THR A 229 11.51 13.15 -11.02
CA THR A 229 11.31 14.26 -11.94
C THR A 229 12.47 15.25 -11.91
N GLY A 230 12.50 16.19 -12.87
CA GLY A 230 13.54 17.21 -12.99
C GLY A 230 14.68 16.85 -13.97
N ILE A 231 15.50 17.86 -14.28
CA ILE A 231 16.57 17.76 -15.30
C ILE A 231 17.65 16.74 -14.92
N LEU A 232 17.90 16.57 -13.61
CA LEU A 232 18.95 15.70 -13.07
C LEU A 232 18.44 14.30 -12.68
N ARG A 233 17.17 13.94 -12.96
CA ARG A 233 16.52 12.69 -12.53
C ARG A 233 17.31 11.41 -12.84
N ASN A 234 18.07 11.39 -13.95
CA ASN A 234 18.87 10.23 -14.36
C ASN A 234 20.30 10.25 -13.83
N LYS A 235 20.74 11.37 -13.24
CA LYS A 235 22.14 11.56 -12.78
C LYS A 235 22.28 11.50 -11.27
N LEU A 236 21.20 11.75 -10.52
CA LEU A 236 21.23 11.81 -9.07
C LEU A 236 20.67 10.55 -8.44
N ARG A 237 21.45 9.95 -7.53
CA ARG A 237 20.93 9.00 -6.55
C ARG A 237 20.46 9.79 -5.35
N PHE A 238 19.26 9.51 -4.87
CA PHE A 238 18.64 10.27 -3.77
C PHE A 238 19.49 10.29 -2.49
N GLN A 239 20.23 9.21 -2.22
CA GLN A 239 21.10 9.08 -1.05
C GLN A 239 22.14 10.19 -0.94
N ASP A 240 22.61 10.71 -2.08
CA ASP A 240 23.70 11.68 -2.13
C ASP A 240 23.25 13.12 -1.83
N TYR A 241 21.91 13.38 -1.82
CA TYR A 241 21.38 14.75 -1.85
C TYR A 241 20.27 15.02 -0.82
N ALA A 242 20.05 14.18 0.18
CA ALA A 242 19.02 14.34 1.19
C ALA A 242 19.01 15.75 1.84
N PRO A 243 20.15 16.37 2.21
CA PRO A 243 20.17 17.71 2.79
C PRO A 243 19.75 18.84 1.83
N ALA A 244 19.97 18.65 0.51
CA ALA A 244 19.67 19.66 -0.51
C ALA A 244 18.29 19.47 -1.19
N ARG A 245 17.52 18.46 -0.78
CA ARG A 245 16.27 18.04 -1.44
C ARG A 245 15.29 19.19 -1.65
N GLY A 246 15.03 19.99 -0.62
CA GLY A 246 14.08 21.11 -0.71
C GLY A 246 14.51 22.17 -1.71
N PHE A 247 15.81 22.41 -1.87
CA PHE A 247 16.36 23.31 -2.87
C PHE A 247 16.24 22.73 -4.29
N LEU A 248 16.62 21.47 -4.46
CA LEU A 248 16.55 20.77 -5.76
C LEU A 248 15.12 20.68 -6.29
N ALA A 249 14.16 20.37 -5.43
CA ALA A 249 12.74 20.35 -5.79
C ALA A 249 12.22 21.74 -6.20
N ARG A 250 12.51 22.79 -5.42
CA ARG A 250 12.09 24.17 -5.72
C ARG A 250 12.67 24.71 -7.03
N THR A 251 13.87 24.27 -7.39
CA THR A 251 14.56 24.68 -8.63
C THR A 251 14.19 23.80 -9.83
N GLY A 252 13.36 22.77 -9.65
CA GLY A 252 13.02 21.82 -10.72
C GLY A 252 14.19 20.93 -11.19
N LEU A 253 15.27 20.89 -10.44
CA LEU A 253 16.45 20.09 -10.76
C LEU A 253 16.24 18.61 -10.50
N PHE A 254 15.61 18.28 -9.35
CA PHE A 254 15.30 16.89 -8.96
C PHE A 254 14.20 16.85 -7.92
N ASP A 255 13.22 15.98 -8.11
CA ASP A 255 12.23 15.66 -7.08
C ASP A 255 11.78 14.19 -7.18
N ARG A 256 11.12 13.71 -6.13
CA ARG A 256 10.41 12.44 -6.03
C ARG A 256 8.93 12.73 -5.84
N VAL A 257 8.14 12.30 -6.79
CA VAL A 257 6.70 12.55 -6.82
C VAL A 257 5.96 11.22 -6.66
N PRO A 258 5.52 10.86 -5.45
CA PRO A 258 4.60 9.74 -5.25
C PRO A 258 3.22 10.10 -5.82
N LEU A 259 2.47 9.10 -6.29
CA LEU A 259 1.14 9.33 -6.83
C LEU A 259 0.08 9.33 -5.70
N THR A 260 0.01 10.44 -5.01
CA THR A 260 -0.93 10.71 -3.92
C THR A 260 -1.32 12.19 -3.91
N PRO A 261 -2.59 12.56 -3.61
CA PRO A 261 -2.98 13.96 -3.41
C PRO A 261 -2.38 14.55 -2.13
N GLU A 262 -1.84 13.73 -1.24
CA GLU A 262 -1.36 14.11 0.07
C GLU A 262 0.05 14.69 0.00
N GLY A 263 0.12 16.02 0.01
CA GLY A 263 1.38 16.75 -0.08
C GLY A 263 1.99 16.86 -1.49
N VAL A 264 1.30 16.35 -2.54
CA VAL A 264 1.73 16.46 -3.93
C VAL A 264 0.75 17.34 -4.71
N ARG A 265 1.27 18.39 -5.37
CA ARG A 265 0.44 19.26 -6.21
C ARG A 265 0.04 18.55 -7.50
N LEU A 266 -1.16 18.87 -8.03
CA LEU A 266 -1.64 18.29 -9.29
C LEU A 266 -0.64 18.46 -10.44
N ASN A 267 -0.05 19.62 -10.59
CA ASN A 267 0.92 19.87 -11.68
C ASN A 267 2.15 18.96 -11.59
N ASP A 268 2.63 18.68 -10.37
CA ASP A 268 3.78 17.79 -10.16
C ASP A 268 3.39 16.34 -10.49
N ALA A 269 2.18 15.92 -10.10
CA ALA A 269 1.64 14.60 -10.46
C ALA A 269 1.44 14.46 -11.98
N VAL A 270 0.93 15.48 -12.67
CA VAL A 270 0.76 15.49 -14.13
C VAL A 270 2.10 15.33 -14.86
N ILE A 271 3.13 16.06 -14.43
CA ILE A 271 4.49 15.94 -14.98
C ILE A 271 5.03 14.52 -14.75
N ALA A 272 4.86 13.99 -13.54
CA ALA A 272 5.30 12.66 -13.16
C ALA A 272 4.61 11.56 -13.98
N ILE A 273 3.29 11.62 -14.11
CA ILE A 273 2.50 10.64 -14.88
C ILE A 273 2.89 10.68 -16.36
N ARG A 274 2.97 11.85 -16.99
CA ARG A 274 3.39 11.96 -18.40
C ARG A 274 4.76 11.34 -18.63
N GLN A 275 5.72 11.63 -17.76
CA GLN A 275 7.06 11.04 -17.86
C GLN A 275 7.03 9.51 -17.73
N LEU A 276 6.18 8.95 -16.85
CA LEU A 276 6.03 7.52 -16.70
C LEU A 276 5.33 6.89 -17.91
N LEU A 277 4.31 7.54 -18.47
CA LEU A 277 3.65 7.12 -19.71
C LEU A 277 4.66 7.04 -20.86
N ASP A 278 5.46 8.09 -21.05
CA ASP A 278 6.49 8.16 -22.09
C ASP A 278 7.57 7.08 -21.93
N SER A 279 7.82 6.62 -20.70
CA SER A 279 8.76 5.53 -20.41
C SER A 279 8.15 4.13 -20.50
N GLY A 280 6.86 4.00 -20.84
CA GLY A 280 6.17 2.73 -20.97
C GLY A 280 5.81 2.08 -19.63
N HIS A 281 5.66 2.85 -18.55
CA HIS A 281 5.23 2.32 -17.25
C HIS A 281 3.80 1.75 -17.36
N GLN A 282 3.61 0.48 -16.96
CA GLN A 282 2.37 -0.23 -17.23
C GLN A 282 1.33 -0.15 -16.10
N LEU A 283 1.76 -0.12 -14.84
CA LEU A 283 0.87 -0.18 -13.68
C LEU A 283 1.13 0.99 -12.72
N PHE A 284 0.19 1.93 -12.68
CA PHE A 284 0.23 3.08 -11.78
C PHE A 284 -0.48 2.74 -10.47
N SER A 285 0.25 2.70 -9.37
CA SER A 285 -0.29 2.51 -8.03
C SER A 285 -0.40 3.86 -7.32
N LEU A 286 -1.63 4.25 -6.98
CA LEU A 286 -1.95 5.49 -6.28
C LEU A 286 -2.39 5.18 -4.86
N SER A 287 -2.27 6.17 -3.95
CA SER A 287 -2.74 5.98 -2.58
C SER A 287 -3.23 7.26 -1.93
N PHE A 288 -4.04 7.10 -0.88
CA PHE A 288 -4.42 8.12 0.09
C PHE A 288 -4.84 7.45 1.41
N HIS A 289 -4.98 8.24 2.50
CA HIS A 289 -5.48 7.77 3.78
C HIS A 289 -6.94 8.19 3.96
N THR A 290 -7.81 7.30 4.41
CA THR A 290 -9.26 7.58 4.51
C THR A 290 -9.59 8.76 5.44
N PRO A 291 -8.85 9.03 6.55
CA PRO A 291 -9.11 10.23 7.34
C PRO A 291 -8.99 11.55 6.55
N THR A 292 -8.31 11.55 5.41
CA THR A 292 -8.15 12.74 4.55
C THR A 292 -9.46 13.19 3.88
N VAL A 293 -10.47 12.32 3.77
CA VAL A 293 -11.76 12.69 3.17
C VAL A 293 -12.62 13.58 4.07
N VAL A 294 -12.24 13.70 5.35
CA VAL A 294 -12.90 14.57 6.34
C VAL A 294 -11.92 15.66 6.78
N PRO A 295 -12.28 16.96 6.66
CA PRO A 295 -11.41 18.04 7.07
C PRO A 295 -11.05 18.00 8.56
N GLY A 296 -9.77 18.16 8.86
CA GLY A 296 -9.25 18.25 10.23
C GLY A 296 -8.59 16.97 10.76
N HIS A 297 -8.79 15.82 10.11
CA HIS A 297 -8.22 14.53 10.57
C HIS A 297 -6.79 14.27 10.03
N THR A 298 -6.35 15.01 9.04
CA THR A 298 -4.96 14.92 8.54
C THR A 298 -4.34 16.30 8.33
N PRO A 299 -3.01 16.40 8.31
CA PRO A 299 -2.34 17.67 8.00
C PRO A 299 -2.54 18.11 6.54
N TYR A 300 -3.03 17.25 5.67
CA TYR A 300 -3.22 17.49 4.24
C TYR A 300 -4.54 18.19 3.92
N VAL A 301 -5.61 17.83 4.63
CA VAL A 301 -6.95 18.40 4.47
C VAL A 301 -7.43 18.93 5.82
N ARG A 302 -7.19 20.20 6.05
CA ARG A 302 -7.49 20.88 7.34
C ARG A 302 -8.85 21.59 7.34
N ASN A 303 -9.39 21.86 6.14
CA ASN A 303 -10.61 22.61 5.94
C ASN A 303 -11.27 22.28 4.58
N ALA A 304 -12.45 22.81 4.33
CA ALA A 304 -13.20 22.57 3.08
C ALA A 304 -12.48 23.02 1.80
N SER A 305 -11.60 24.03 1.85
CA SER A 305 -10.80 24.43 0.69
C SER A 305 -9.72 23.41 0.36
N ASP A 306 -9.07 22.85 1.40
CA ASP A 306 -8.08 21.78 1.21
C ASP A 306 -8.78 20.52 0.65
N LEU A 307 -9.98 20.17 1.14
CA LEU A 307 -10.77 19.05 0.62
C LEU A 307 -11.15 19.23 -0.85
N LYS A 308 -11.53 20.44 -1.25
CA LYS A 308 -11.79 20.75 -2.66
C LYS A 308 -10.55 20.57 -3.50
N THR A 309 -9.37 20.93 -2.99
CA THR A 309 -8.08 20.73 -3.70
C THR A 309 -7.74 19.25 -3.81
N PHE A 310 -8.02 18.45 -2.78
CA PHE A 310 -7.87 16.99 -2.79
C PHE A 310 -8.70 16.34 -3.90
N TRP A 311 -9.98 16.68 -4.02
CA TRP A 311 -10.84 16.14 -5.07
C TRP A 311 -10.45 16.64 -6.46
N ALA A 312 -10.04 17.90 -6.59
CA ALA A 312 -9.56 18.44 -7.86
C ALA A 312 -8.27 17.75 -8.34
N TRP A 313 -7.45 17.26 -7.42
CA TRP A 313 -6.27 16.46 -7.78
C TRP A 313 -6.68 15.13 -8.44
N TRP A 314 -7.64 14.42 -7.85
CA TRP A 314 -8.16 13.17 -8.42
C TRP A 314 -8.80 13.40 -9.78
N ASP A 315 -9.65 14.42 -9.92
CA ASP A 315 -10.25 14.78 -11.21
C ASP A 315 -9.18 15.05 -12.29
N GLY A 316 -8.14 15.81 -11.95
CA GLY A 316 -7.05 16.11 -12.86
C GLY A 316 -6.27 14.86 -13.29
N VAL A 317 -5.98 13.96 -12.37
CA VAL A 317 -5.28 12.70 -12.66
C VAL A 317 -6.15 11.76 -13.49
N PHE A 318 -7.43 11.59 -13.15
CA PHE A 318 -8.33 10.73 -13.92
C PHE A 318 -8.56 11.25 -15.34
N ASN A 319 -8.70 12.57 -15.52
CA ASN A 319 -8.78 13.18 -16.84
C ASN A 319 -7.50 12.92 -17.65
N LEU A 320 -6.32 13.00 -17.03
CA LEU A 320 -5.07 12.67 -17.70
C LEU A 320 -5.01 11.19 -18.10
N PHE A 321 -5.38 10.28 -17.20
CA PHE A 321 -5.43 8.85 -17.50
C PHE A 321 -6.40 8.54 -18.65
N ALA A 322 -7.59 9.12 -18.64
CA ALA A 322 -8.58 8.95 -19.71
C ALA A 322 -8.05 9.44 -21.06
N GLN A 323 -7.36 10.60 -21.12
CA GLN A 323 -6.73 11.14 -22.33
C GLN A 323 -5.68 10.19 -22.92
N HIS A 324 -5.02 9.39 -22.08
CA HIS A 324 -3.97 8.46 -22.51
C HIS A 324 -4.44 6.99 -22.57
N GLY A 325 -5.72 6.72 -22.36
CA GLY A 325 -6.27 5.35 -22.41
C GLY A 325 -5.83 4.46 -21.24
N VAL A 326 -5.37 5.05 -20.13
CA VAL A 326 -5.05 4.32 -18.91
C VAL A 326 -6.35 4.01 -18.18
N LEU A 327 -6.65 2.74 -18.00
CA LEU A 327 -7.90 2.29 -17.38
C LEU A 327 -7.68 1.80 -15.94
N PRO A 328 -8.70 1.85 -15.08
CA PRO A 328 -8.60 1.25 -13.75
C PRO A 328 -8.45 -0.28 -13.85
N ILE A 329 -7.84 -0.87 -12.81
CA ILE A 329 -7.74 -2.33 -12.62
C ILE A 329 -7.92 -2.63 -11.14
N ARG A 330 -8.62 -3.73 -10.83
CA ARG A 330 -8.79 -4.19 -9.44
C ARG A 330 -7.60 -5.03 -8.99
N SER A 331 -7.39 -5.08 -7.66
CA SER A 331 -6.29 -5.88 -7.07
C SER A 331 -6.35 -7.36 -7.46
N GLY A 332 -7.53 -7.97 -7.49
CA GLY A 332 -7.73 -9.35 -7.93
C GLY A 332 -7.40 -9.58 -9.40
N GLU A 333 -7.67 -8.61 -10.27
CA GLU A 333 -7.34 -8.68 -11.70
C GLU A 333 -5.81 -8.57 -11.93
N ILE A 334 -5.12 -7.78 -11.11
CA ILE A 334 -3.64 -7.70 -11.13
C ILE A 334 -3.05 -9.07 -10.80
N VAL A 335 -3.53 -9.72 -9.73
CA VAL A 335 -3.09 -11.08 -9.35
C VAL A 335 -3.35 -12.07 -10.49
N ALA A 336 -4.55 -12.06 -11.06
CA ALA A 336 -4.89 -12.96 -12.16
C ALA A 336 -4.00 -12.74 -13.40
N ALA A 337 -3.66 -11.48 -13.69
CA ALA A 337 -2.77 -11.12 -14.80
C ALA A 337 -1.34 -11.60 -14.57
N PHE A 338 -0.82 -11.50 -13.33
CA PHE A 338 0.52 -11.98 -12.99
C PHE A 338 0.61 -13.51 -12.93
N ASP A 339 -0.45 -14.18 -12.48
CA ASP A 339 -0.51 -15.65 -12.47
C ASP A 339 -0.54 -16.25 -13.88
N ALA A 340 -1.02 -15.48 -14.86
CA ALA A 340 -1.11 -15.91 -16.26
C ALA A 340 0.14 -15.59 -17.10
N ALA A 341 1.08 -14.79 -16.57
CA ALA A 341 2.28 -14.34 -17.26
C ALA A 341 3.45 -15.31 -17.06
#